data_cf3fd34851dff79c0dd229b016c9f31f
#
_entry.id   cf3fd34851dff79c0dd229b016c9f31f
#
_cell.length_a   1.000
_cell.length_b   1.000
_cell.length_c   1.000
_cell.angle_alpha   90.00
_cell.angle_beta   90.00
_cell.angle_gamma   90.00
#
_symmetry.space_group_name_H-M   'P 1'
#
loop_
_entity.id
_entity.type
_entity.pdbx_description
1 polymer ?
#
loop_
_entity_poly.entity_id
_entity_poly.type
_entity_poly.pdbx_seq_one_letter_code
_entity_poly.pdbx_strand_id
1 'polypeptide(L)'
;MEARLTKEEVEVLHEQADRTFFHTHFKFLRSHKGFRPKNIHMVLGTSHGGKSTLIRSLLTDICTGAVKQNVLLWLSEETELEFLSEFYRSGINPDNVKNLHVLSELDLMERYKTPKNLLRYIEMYCGENDIGLLFFDNITTSMIYMGRSPSDQAKISIDLKKMCQLLALPFIIIAHTGAAVTDSSNRLIEMNDIRGGKSIVNLAQFFYVLQTFHCDSEIYTTIRITKHRGQEVDHRFYRLIYSRKERLYGRDELVQFKEFKEIYKRRNVL
;
A
#
# COMPACT_ATOMS: atom_id res chain seq x y z
N MET A 1 -25.42 -22.64 -19.89
CA MET A 1 -25.13 -21.74 -21.02
C MET A 1 -24.17 -20.69 -20.51
N GLU A 2 -22.88 -20.83 -20.79
CA GLU A 2 -21.89 -19.81 -20.43
C GLU A 2 -22.10 -18.63 -21.35
N ALA A 3 -22.47 -17.49 -20.79
CA ALA A 3 -22.54 -16.24 -21.54
C ALA A 3 -21.13 -15.86 -22.01
N ARG A 4 -20.81 -16.09 -23.25
CA ARG A 4 -19.57 -15.57 -23.86
C ARG A 4 -19.76 -14.07 -24.05
N LEU A 5 -18.85 -13.30 -23.43
CA LEU A 5 -18.79 -11.86 -23.63
C LEU A 5 -18.59 -11.53 -25.10
N THR A 6 -19.31 -10.57 -25.61
CA THR A 6 -19.09 -10.01 -26.94
C THR A 6 -17.75 -9.28 -27.00
N LYS A 7 -17.24 -9.03 -28.21
CA LYS A 7 -15.99 -8.29 -28.40
C LYS A 7 -16.08 -6.88 -27.81
N GLU A 8 -17.23 -6.21 -27.96
CA GLU A 8 -17.51 -4.88 -27.40
C GLU A 8 -17.53 -4.89 -25.87
N GLU A 9 -18.17 -5.90 -25.25
CA GLU A 9 -18.14 -6.06 -23.80
C GLU A 9 -16.71 -6.29 -23.25
N VAL A 10 -15.90 -7.04 -23.99
CA VAL A 10 -14.49 -7.25 -23.66
C VAL A 10 -13.69 -5.95 -23.79
N GLU A 11 -13.92 -5.15 -24.85
CA GLU A 11 -13.27 -3.85 -25.05
C GLU A 11 -13.65 -2.87 -23.92
N VAL A 12 -14.94 -2.78 -23.57
CA VAL A 12 -15.41 -1.96 -22.45
C VAL A 12 -14.80 -2.40 -21.11
N LEU A 13 -14.68 -3.71 -20.88
CA LEU A 13 -14.02 -4.24 -19.69
C LEU A 13 -12.51 -3.92 -19.69
N HIS A 14 -11.85 -3.96 -20.85
CA HIS A 14 -10.45 -3.55 -20.99
C HIS A 14 -10.26 -2.05 -20.72
N GLU A 15 -11.11 -1.20 -21.28
CA GLU A 15 -11.08 0.24 -21.02
C GLU A 15 -11.32 0.55 -19.53
N GLN A 16 -12.28 -0.14 -18.90
CA GLN A 16 -12.54 -0.01 -17.47
C GLN A 16 -11.36 -0.52 -16.63
N ALA A 17 -10.72 -1.61 -17.04
CA ALA A 17 -9.55 -2.16 -16.37
C ALA A 17 -8.30 -1.27 -16.53
N ASP A 18 -8.21 -0.51 -17.61
CA ASP A 18 -7.10 0.40 -17.90
C ASP A 18 -7.30 1.81 -17.31
N ARG A 19 -8.48 2.13 -16.78
CA ARG A 19 -8.71 3.39 -16.07
C ARG A 19 -7.80 3.44 -14.85
N THR A 20 -6.83 4.34 -14.91
CA THR A 20 -6.01 4.73 -13.75
C THR A 20 -6.91 5.54 -12.83
N PHE A 21 -7.32 4.97 -11.69
CA PHE A 21 -8.22 5.66 -10.77
C PHE A 21 -7.58 6.87 -10.11
N PHE A 22 -6.23 6.87 -9.99
CA PHE A 22 -5.53 7.91 -9.28
C PHE A 22 -4.35 8.42 -10.10
N HIS A 23 -4.40 9.69 -10.42
CA HIS A 23 -3.25 10.40 -10.94
C HIS A 23 -2.30 10.64 -9.76
N THR A 24 -1.12 10.07 -9.84
CA THR A 24 -0.03 10.30 -8.91
C THR A 24 1.20 10.78 -9.66
N HIS A 25 2.01 11.62 -9.03
CA HIS A 25 3.27 12.06 -9.61
C HIS A 25 4.37 10.99 -9.52
N PHE A 26 4.19 9.95 -8.69
CA PHE A 26 5.16 8.88 -8.53
C PHE A 26 5.30 8.02 -9.79
N LYS A 27 6.52 7.97 -10.33
CA LYS A 27 6.83 7.24 -11.58
C LYS A 27 6.62 5.73 -11.43
N PHE A 28 6.92 5.16 -10.25
CA PHE A 28 6.73 3.74 -10.01
C PHE A 28 5.26 3.32 -10.16
N LEU A 29 4.31 4.17 -9.76
CA LEU A 29 2.88 3.92 -9.98
C LEU A 29 2.46 4.22 -11.42
N ARG A 30 2.93 5.33 -11.98
CA ARG A 30 2.59 5.73 -13.36
C ARG A 30 3.05 4.70 -14.38
N SER A 31 4.23 4.09 -14.18
CA SER A 31 4.76 3.05 -15.07
C SER A 31 3.90 1.79 -15.13
N HIS A 32 3.01 1.60 -14.14
CA HIS A 32 2.09 0.45 -14.04
C HIS A 32 0.61 0.86 -14.07
N LYS A 33 0.30 2.06 -14.59
CA LYS A 33 -1.07 2.59 -14.71
C LYS A 33 -1.79 2.80 -13.36
N GLY A 34 -1.03 3.04 -12.27
CA GLY A 34 -1.59 3.36 -10.95
C GLY A 34 -2.22 2.20 -10.19
N PHE A 35 -3.05 2.51 -9.21
CA PHE A 35 -3.80 1.51 -8.45
C PHE A 35 -5.04 1.06 -9.21
N ARG A 36 -5.12 -0.25 -9.47
CA ARG A 36 -6.19 -0.84 -10.28
C ARG A 36 -7.37 -1.30 -9.42
N PRO A 37 -8.62 -1.01 -9.84
CA PRO A 37 -9.81 -1.50 -9.15
C PRO A 37 -9.83 -3.02 -9.05
N LYS A 38 -10.53 -3.53 -8.03
CA LYS A 38 -10.68 -4.97 -7.77
C LYS A 38 -9.36 -5.70 -7.54
N ASN A 39 -8.26 -4.96 -7.31
CA ASN A 39 -6.95 -5.54 -7.08
C ASN A 39 -6.39 -5.16 -5.72
N ILE A 40 -5.67 -6.11 -5.12
CA ILE A 40 -4.89 -5.89 -3.91
C ILE A 40 -3.47 -5.52 -4.33
N HIS A 41 -3.05 -4.35 -3.87
CA HIS A 41 -1.70 -3.82 -3.96
C HIS A 41 -1.05 -3.95 -2.59
N MET A 42 0.06 -4.65 -2.47
CA MET A 42 0.74 -4.82 -1.20
C MET A 42 2.04 -4.05 -1.17
N VAL A 43 2.28 -3.32 -0.07
CA VAL A 43 3.55 -2.65 0.21
C VAL A 43 4.19 -3.33 1.42
N LEU A 44 5.34 -3.96 1.20
CA LEU A 44 6.13 -4.61 2.24
C LEU A 44 7.35 -3.75 2.59
N GLY A 45 7.65 -3.62 3.86
CA GLY A 45 8.87 -2.97 4.34
C GLY A 45 9.14 -3.24 5.81
N THR A 46 10.37 -2.97 6.25
CA THR A 46 10.76 -3.10 7.65
C THR A 46 10.02 -2.12 8.56
N SER A 47 9.98 -2.39 9.85
CA SER A 47 9.58 -1.38 10.84
C SER A 47 10.52 -0.18 10.70
N HIS A 48 9.97 1.03 10.75
CA HIS A 48 10.70 2.29 10.51
C HIS A 48 11.29 2.47 9.11
N GLY A 49 11.01 1.59 8.16
CA GLY A 49 11.49 1.64 6.76
C GLY A 49 10.81 2.70 5.88
N GLY A 50 10.07 3.66 6.45
CA GLY A 50 9.46 4.77 5.69
C GLY A 50 8.08 4.50 5.09
N LYS A 51 7.40 3.39 5.48
CA LYS A 51 6.06 3.03 4.97
C LYS A 51 5.01 4.10 5.26
N SER A 52 4.90 4.56 6.51
CA SER A 52 3.94 5.62 6.88
C SER A 52 4.26 6.94 6.20
N THR A 53 5.54 7.24 5.94
CA THR A 53 5.94 8.39 5.11
C THR A 53 5.46 8.22 3.67
N LEU A 54 5.59 7.03 3.09
CA LEU A 54 5.10 6.74 1.74
C LEU A 54 3.58 6.87 1.67
N ILE A 55 2.84 6.33 2.65
CA ILE A 55 1.38 6.45 2.71
C ILE A 55 0.97 7.92 2.76
N ARG A 56 1.55 8.70 3.69
CA ARG A 56 1.26 10.14 3.78
C ARG A 56 1.54 10.88 2.47
N SER A 57 2.63 10.54 1.80
CA SER A 57 2.98 11.13 0.51
C SER A 57 1.97 10.78 -0.59
N LEU A 58 1.55 9.52 -0.66
CA LEU A 58 0.53 9.06 -1.60
C LEU A 58 -0.84 9.69 -1.30
N LEU A 59 -1.25 9.73 -0.04
CA LEU A 59 -2.50 10.38 0.38
C LEU A 59 -2.52 11.87 0.05
N THR A 60 -1.40 12.55 0.29
CA THR A 60 -1.25 13.97 -0.09
C THR A 60 -1.47 14.16 -1.58
N ASP A 61 -0.75 13.38 -2.40
CA ASP A 61 -0.82 13.47 -3.86
C ASP A 61 -2.24 13.16 -4.39
N ILE A 62 -2.88 12.12 -3.86
CA ILE A 62 -4.21 11.69 -4.27
C ILE A 62 -5.27 12.69 -3.82
N CYS A 63 -5.26 13.10 -2.55
CA CYS A 63 -6.30 13.95 -1.98
C CYS A 63 -6.22 15.40 -2.47
N THR A 64 -5.01 15.88 -2.80
CA THR A 64 -4.83 17.23 -3.36
C THR A 64 -4.87 17.28 -4.88
N GLY A 65 -4.88 16.13 -5.54
CA GLY A 65 -4.89 16.00 -6.99
C GLY A 65 -6.16 16.55 -7.67
N ALA A 66 -6.13 16.58 -8.99
CA ALA A 66 -7.24 17.11 -9.81
C ALA A 66 -8.53 16.27 -9.70
N VAL A 67 -8.39 14.96 -9.49
CA VAL A 67 -9.52 14.05 -9.32
C VAL A 67 -9.70 13.77 -7.84
N LYS A 68 -10.70 14.39 -7.25
CA LYS A 68 -11.03 14.21 -5.83
C LYS A 68 -11.95 12.99 -5.68
N GLN A 69 -11.39 11.89 -5.23
CA GLN A 69 -12.17 10.73 -4.78
C GLN A 69 -12.03 10.60 -3.27
N ASN A 70 -13.06 10.07 -2.61
CA ASN A 70 -12.97 9.75 -1.20
C ASN A 70 -12.02 8.58 -1.00
N VAL A 71 -11.09 8.75 -0.08
CA VAL A 71 -10.06 7.78 0.26
C VAL A 71 -10.25 7.36 1.70
N LEU A 72 -10.30 6.06 1.95
CA LEU A 72 -10.29 5.52 3.31
C LEU A 72 -8.88 5.08 3.69
N LEU A 73 -8.38 5.60 4.80
CA LEU A 73 -7.23 5.07 5.52
C LEU A 73 -7.73 4.31 6.75
N TRP A 74 -7.50 3.00 6.76
CA TRP A 74 -7.78 2.13 7.89
C TRP A 74 -6.48 1.84 8.63
N LEU A 75 -6.40 2.29 9.89
CA LEU A 75 -5.21 2.20 10.75
C LEU A 75 -5.35 1.06 11.76
N SER A 76 -4.26 0.35 12.03
CA SER A 76 -4.20 -0.70 13.05
C SER A 76 -3.27 -0.38 14.24
N GLU A 77 -2.36 0.58 14.11
CA GLU A 77 -1.32 0.87 15.11
C GLU A 77 -1.48 2.21 15.82
N GLU A 78 -2.19 3.15 15.23
CA GLU A 78 -2.36 4.50 15.75
C GLU A 78 -3.82 4.94 15.70
N THR A 79 -4.17 5.93 16.51
CA THR A 79 -5.48 6.55 16.49
C THR A 79 -5.63 7.52 15.32
N GLU A 80 -6.86 7.83 14.95
CA GLU A 80 -7.16 8.86 13.95
C GLU A 80 -6.47 10.19 14.28
N LEU A 81 -6.56 10.62 15.54
CA LEU A 81 -6.00 11.90 15.99
C LEU A 81 -4.47 11.93 15.87
N GLU A 82 -3.78 10.85 16.24
CA GLU A 82 -2.32 10.74 16.11
C GLU A 82 -1.90 10.85 14.65
N PHE A 83 -2.55 10.08 13.77
CA PHE A 83 -2.26 10.14 12.33
C PHE A 83 -2.49 11.54 11.76
N LEU A 84 -3.65 12.14 11.99
CA LEU A 84 -4.00 13.46 11.46
C LEU A 84 -3.06 14.55 11.99
N SER A 85 -2.66 14.47 13.27
CA SER A 85 -1.70 15.40 13.86
C SER A 85 -0.37 15.38 13.11
N GLU A 86 0.19 14.19 12.86
CA GLU A 86 1.44 14.03 12.11
C GLU A 86 1.27 14.40 10.61
N PHE A 87 0.11 14.09 10.03
CA PHE A 87 -0.20 14.39 8.64
C PHE A 87 -0.22 15.91 8.40
N TYR A 88 -0.89 16.67 9.28
CA TYR A 88 -0.95 18.14 9.17
C TYR A 88 0.37 18.83 9.52
N ARG A 89 1.22 18.22 10.36
CA ARG A 89 2.59 18.70 10.61
C ARG A 89 3.47 18.70 9.35
N SER A 90 3.08 17.95 8.32
CA SER A 90 3.72 17.99 7.00
C SER A 90 3.38 19.26 6.18
N GLY A 91 2.63 20.21 6.75
CA GLY A 91 2.23 21.46 6.10
C GLY A 91 1.03 21.31 5.16
N ILE A 92 0.31 20.20 5.24
CA ILE A 92 -0.89 19.97 4.45
C ILE A 92 -2.06 20.75 5.05
N ASN A 93 -2.73 21.54 4.21
CA ASN A 93 -3.93 22.23 4.62
C ASN A 93 -5.10 21.24 4.74
N PRO A 94 -5.76 21.11 5.92
CA PRO A 94 -6.91 20.23 6.11
C PRO A 94 -8.02 20.44 5.08
N ASP A 95 -8.23 21.67 4.64
CA ASP A 95 -9.27 21.98 3.65
C ASP A 95 -9.02 21.35 2.27
N ASN A 96 -7.78 21.00 1.97
CA ASN A 96 -7.41 20.37 0.70
C ASN A 96 -7.60 18.83 0.71
N VAL A 97 -7.85 18.24 1.89
CA VAL A 97 -7.93 16.78 2.08
C VAL A 97 -9.24 16.33 2.74
N LYS A 98 -10.32 17.10 2.52
CA LYS A 98 -11.67 16.78 3.05
C LYS A 98 -12.23 15.43 2.57
N ASN A 99 -11.67 14.89 1.50
CA ASN A 99 -11.99 13.58 0.94
C ASN A 99 -11.18 12.43 1.57
N LEU A 100 -10.34 12.71 2.57
CA LEU A 100 -9.65 11.70 3.36
C LEU A 100 -10.50 11.30 4.56
N HIS A 101 -10.90 10.04 4.61
CA HIS A 101 -11.54 9.40 5.74
C HIS A 101 -10.51 8.58 6.49
N VAL A 102 -10.45 8.70 7.80
CA VAL A 102 -9.52 7.93 8.64
C VAL A 102 -10.35 7.11 9.64
N LEU A 103 -10.08 5.83 9.75
CA LEU A 103 -10.66 4.93 10.74
C LEU A 103 -9.55 4.18 11.45
N SER A 104 -9.56 4.20 12.78
CA SER A 104 -8.61 3.44 13.60
C SER A 104 -9.27 2.21 14.21
N GLU A 105 -8.59 1.06 14.14
CA GLU A 105 -9.03 -0.14 14.87
C GLU A 105 -9.07 0.10 16.37
N LEU A 106 -8.14 0.90 16.91
CA LEU A 106 -8.09 1.22 18.34
C LEU A 106 -9.38 1.91 18.80
N ASP A 107 -9.93 2.79 17.97
CA ASP A 107 -11.18 3.50 18.27
C ASP A 107 -12.41 2.62 18.05
N LEU A 108 -12.30 1.56 17.26
CA LEU A 108 -13.40 0.67 16.89
C LEU A 108 -13.45 -0.63 17.69
N MET A 109 -12.37 -0.99 18.43
CA MET A 109 -12.19 -2.28 19.11
C MET A 109 -13.32 -2.62 20.10
N GLU A 110 -13.83 -1.63 20.83
CA GLU A 110 -14.91 -1.87 21.78
C GLU A 110 -16.21 -2.26 21.10
N ARG A 111 -16.46 -1.69 19.93
CA ARG A 111 -17.71 -1.88 19.16
C ARG A 111 -17.67 -3.11 18.26
N TYR A 112 -16.53 -3.37 17.62
CA TYR A 112 -16.39 -4.44 16.61
C TYR A 112 -15.35 -5.49 17.05
N LYS A 113 -15.73 -6.34 18.01
CA LYS A 113 -14.83 -7.31 18.71
C LYS A 113 -14.39 -8.50 17.85
N THR A 114 -14.97 -8.71 16.66
CA THR A 114 -14.61 -9.84 15.80
C THR A 114 -14.16 -9.37 14.42
N PRO A 115 -13.23 -10.10 13.77
CA PRO A 115 -12.80 -9.77 12.40
C PRO A 115 -13.95 -9.60 11.43
N LYS A 116 -14.94 -10.50 11.51
CA LYS A 116 -16.10 -10.48 10.62
C LYS A 116 -16.94 -9.21 10.78
N ASN A 117 -17.17 -8.76 12.03
CA ASN A 117 -17.96 -7.56 12.29
C ASN A 117 -17.20 -6.31 11.86
N LEU A 118 -15.89 -6.25 12.08
CA LEU A 118 -15.07 -5.13 11.65
C LEU A 118 -15.02 -5.03 10.13
N LEU A 119 -14.76 -6.15 9.41
CA LEU A 119 -14.77 -6.17 7.95
C LEU A 119 -16.12 -5.72 7.37
N ARG A 120 -17.23 -6.20 7.95
CA ARG A 120 -18.57 -5.78 7.53
C ARG A 120 -18.82 -4.29 7.76
N TYR A 121 -18.33 -3.74 8.87
CA TYR A 121 -18.41 -2.30 9.13
C TYR A 121 -17.61 -1.49 8.10
N ILE A 122 -16.37 -1.89 7.81
CA ILE A 122 -15.53 -1.23 6.79
C ILE A 122 -16.21 -1.29 5.41
N GLU A 123 -16.80 -2.45 5.06
CA GLU A 123 -17.54 -2.61 3.80
C GLU A 123 -18.72 -1.65 3.70
N MET A 124 -19.55 -1.58 4.75
CA MET A 124 -20.67 -0.63 4.83
C MET A 124 -20.19 0.81 4.72
N TYR A 125 -19.17 1.16 5.52
CA TYR A 125 -18.59 2.52 5.54
C TYR A 125 -18.11 2.96 4.17
N CYS A 126 -17.44 2.06 3.44
CA CYS A 126 -16.99 2.33 2.08
C CYS A 126 -18.17 2.64 1.13
N GLY A 127 -19.26 1.88 1.22
CA GLY A 127 -20.45 2.11 0.40
C GLY A 127 -21.19 3.40 0.75
N GLU A 128 -21.36 3.69 2.04
CA GLU A 128 -22.09 4.87 2.52
C GLU A 128 -21.36 6.19 2.24
N ASN A 129 -20.02 6.15 2.17
CA ASN A 129 -19.18 7.34 1.97
C ASN A 129 -18.56 7.43 0.57
N ASP A 130 -19.05 6.63 -0.38
CA ASP A 130 -18.55 6.61 -1.77
C ASP A 130 -17.02 6.56 -1.86
N ILE A 131 -16.41 5.65 -1.07
CA ILE A 131 -14.98 5.47 -1.03
C ILE A 131 -14.49 4.89 -2.37
N GLY A 132 -13.52 5.54 -2.99
CA GLY A 132 -12.92 5.10 -4.25
C GLY A 132 -11.59 4.35 -4.09
N LEU A 133 -10.95 4.45 -2.93
CA LEU A 133 -9.66 3.83 -2.64
C LEU A 133 -9.52 3.52 -1.16
N LEU A 134 -8.98 2.34 -0.83
CA LEU A 134 -8.75 1.94 0.55
C LEU A 134 -7.26 1.66 0.79
N PHE A 135 -6.69 2.34 1.79
CA PHE A 135 -5.40 2.01 2.41
C PHE A 135 -5.63 1.29 3.72
N PHE A 136 -4.89 0.20 3.95
CA PHE A 136 -4.90 -0.54 5.20
C PHE A 136 -3.48 -0.57 5.79
N ASP A 137 -3.23 0.22 6.81
CA ASP A 137 -1.94 0.35 7.51
C ASP A 137 -2.05 -0.10 8.97
N ASN A 138 -1.64 -1.31 9.30
CA ASN A 138 -1.13 -2.37 8.46
C ASN A 138 -1.77 -3.71 8.85
N ILE A 139 -1.74 -4.67 7.97
CA ILE A 139 -2.39 -5.97 8.22
C ILE A 139 -1.67 -6.80 9.28
N THR A 140 -0.36 -6.66 9.41
CA THR A 140 0.46 -7.55 10.27
C THR A 140 0.28 -7.30 11.76
N THR A 141 -0.19 -6.12 12.14
CA THR A 141 -0.50 -5.71 13.53
C THR A 141 -1.99 -5.57 13.78
N SER A 142 -2.81 -5.66 12.73
CA SER A 142 -4.25 -5.55 12.83
C SER A 142 -4.86 -6.64 13.71
N MET A 143 -5.85 -6.26 14.51
CA MET A 143 -6.63 -7.16 15.36
C MET A 143 -7.34 -8.28 14.59
N ILE A 144 -7.61 -8.05 13.31
CA ILE A 144 -8.23 -9.10 12.49
C ILE A 144 -7.24 -10.20 12.10
N TYR A 145 -5.93 -9.92 12.12
CA TYR A 145 -4.91 -10.80 11.53
C TYR A 145 -3.86 -11.28 12.55
N MET A 146 -3.42 -10.41 13.47
CA MET A 146 -2.38 -10.70 14.46
C MET A 146 -2.84 -11.78 15.43
N GLY A 147 -1.94 -12.74 15.75
CA GLY A 147 -2.21 -13.81 16.70
C GLY A 147 -3.17 -14.89 16.20
N ARG A 148 -3.63 -14.81 14.94
CA ARG A 148 -4.51 -15.82 14.36
C ARG A 148 -3.73 -17.02 13.82
N SER A 149 -4.39 -18.18 13.79
CA SER A 149 -3.83 -19.35 13.12
C SER A 149 -3.61 -19.10 11.62
N PRO A 150 -2.69 -19.81 10.95
CA PRO A 150 -2.50 -19.69 9.50
C PRO A 150 -3.78 -19.93 8.69
N SER A 151 -4.65 -20.84 9.15
CA SER A 151 -5.94 -21.11 8.50
C SER A 151 -6.91 -19.94 8.62
N ASP A 152 -6.94 -19.27 9.76
CA ASP A 152 -7.80 -18.10 9.96
C ASP A 152 -7.27 -16.88 9.22
N GLN A 153 -5.94 -16.68 9.18
CA GLN A 153 -5.31 -15.68 8.33
C GLN A 153 -5.64 -15.88 6.85
N ALA A 154 -5.68 -17.13 6.39
CA ALA A 154 -6.09 -17.45 5.02
C ALA A 154 -7.56 -17.09 4.76
N LYS A 155 -8.47 -17.39 5.68
CA LYS A 155 -9.90 -16.99 5.56
C LYS A 155 -10.05 -15.48 5.49
N ILE A 156 -9.41 -14.74 6.41
CA ILE A 156 -9.44 -13.28 6.44
C ILE A 156 -8.88 -12.70 5.12
N SER A 157 -7.81 -13.27 4.61
CA SER A 157 -7.25 -12.87 3.33
C SER A 157 -8.24 -13.03 2.18
N ILE A 158 -8.99 -14.15 2.16
CA ILE A 158 -10.05 -14.41 1.19
C ILE A 158 -11.20 -13.39 1.35
N ASP A 159 -11.59 -13.07 2.59
CA ASP A 159 -12.65 -12.11 2.86
C ASP A 159 -12.25 -10.69 2.42
N LEU A 160 -11.01 -10.26 2.68
CA LEU A 160 -10.47 -9.01 2.15
C LEU A 160 -10.49 -8.98 0.61
N LYS A 161 -10.15 -10.10 -0.04
CA LYS A 161 -10.22 -10.19 -1.50
C LYS A 161 -11.64 -10.08 -2.02
N LYS A 162 -12.59 -10.74 -1.39
CA LYS A 162 -14.02 -10.63 -1.73
C LYS A 162 -14.51 -9.20 -1.57
N MET A 163 -14.20 -8.56 -0.45
CA MET A 163 -14.56 -7.16 -0.19
C MET A 163 -13.98 -6.22 -1.26
N CYS A 164 -12.71 -6.38 -1.61
CA CYS A 164 -12.06 -5.63 -2.70
C CYS A 164 -12.80 -5.79 -4.05
N GLN A 165 -13.27 -7.00 -4.36
CA GLN A 165 -14.01 -7.29 -5.59
C GLN A 165 -15.44 -6.75 -5.58
N LEU A 166 -16.17 -6.91 -4.46
CA LEU A 166 -17.55 -6.46 -4.29
C LEU A 166 -17.63 -4.92 -4.36
N LEU A 167 -16.75 -4.24 -3.66
CA LEU A 167 -16.68 -2.78 -3.65
C LEU A 167 -16.10 -2.21 -4.95
N ALA A 168 -15.49 -3.04 -5.77
CA ALA A 168 -14.77 -2.65 -6.99
C ALA A 168 -13.63 -1.64 -6.74
N LEU A 169 -13.05 -1.61 -5.54
CA LEU A 169 -12.00 -0.68 -5.13
C LEU A 169 -10.60 -1.29 -5.27
N PRO A 170 -9.55 -0.49 -5.50
CA PRO A 170 -8.20 -0.88 -5.21
C PRO A 170 -7.96 -0.89 -3.69
N PHE A 171 -7.36 -1.96 -3.19
CA PHE A 171 -6.94 -2.08 -1.79
C PHE A 171 -5.42 -2.01 -1.73
N ILE A 172 -4.89 -1.03 -1.01
CA ILE A 172 -3.47 -0.88 -0.74
C ILE A 172 -3.22 -1.38 0.68
N ILE A 173 -2.63 -2.56 0.80
CA ILE A 173 -2.38 -3.20 2.09
C ILE A 173 -0.90 -3.07 2.43
N ILE A 174 -0.63 -2.51 3.60
CA ILE A 174 0.71 -2.36 4.13
C ILE A 174 1.02 -3.56 5.02
N ALA A 175 2.27 -4.03 4.96
CA ALA A 175 2.73 -5.14 5.76
C ALA A 175 4.16 -4.91 6.28
N HIS A 176 4.46 -5.48 7.44
CA HIS A 176 5.82 -5.54 7.97
C HIS A 176 6.54 -6.82 7.55
N THR A 177 7.86 -6.73 7.44
CA THR A 177 8.73 -7.90 7.35
C THR A 177 8.78 -8.64 8.67
N GLY A 178 9.14 -9.92 8.63
CA GLY A 178 9.46 -10.70 9.83
C GLY A 178 10.66 -10.11 10.58
N ALA A 179 10.75 -10.40 11.88
CA ALA A 179 11.79 -9.85 12.76
C ALA A 179 13.23 -10.19 12.34
N ALA A 180 13.43 -11.26 11.57
CA ALA A 180 14.76 -11.64 11.05
C ALA A 180 15.25 -10.74 9.90
N VAL A 181 14.39 -9.85 9.39
CA VAL A 181 14.71 -8.95 8.28
C VAL A 181 14.65 -7.52 8.79
N THR A 182 15.82 -6.95 8.99
CA THR A 182 15.98 -5.54 9.38
C THR A 182 16.62 -4.77 8.22
N ASP A 183 16.59 -3.44 8.28
CA ASP A 183 17.30 -2.59 7.30
C ASP A 183 18.81 -2.82 7.30
N SER A 184 19.35 -3.40 8.39
CA SER A 184 20.76 -3.86 8.49
C SER A 184 21.00 -5.24 7.87
N SER A 185 19.95 -5.95 7.42
CA SER A 185 20.13 -7.24 6.74
C SER A 185 20.87 -7.03 5.40
N ASN A 186 21.91 -7.85 5.15
CA ASN A 186 22.75 -7.73 3.95
C ASN A 186 22.10 -8.34 2.69
N ARG A 187 20.76 -8.32 2.60
CA ARG A 187 20.05 -8.86 1.45
C ARG A 187 18.86 -8.01 1.04
N LEU A 188 18.41 -8.20 -0.18
CA LEU A 188 17.15 -7.63 -0.63
C LEU A 188 15.96 -8.28 0.08
N ILE A 189 15.01 -7.46 0.47
CA ILE A 189 13.72 -7.92 1.01
C ILE A 189 12.94 -8.58 -0.12
N GLU A 190 12.40 -9.77 0.12
CA GLU A 190 11.58 -10.51 -0.83
C GLU A 190 10.14 -10.65 -0.33
N MET A 191 9.21 -10.99 -1.23
CA MET A 191 7.79 -11.17 -0.88
C MET A 191 7.56 -12.15 0.28
N ASN A 192 8.42 -13.17 0.39
CA ASN A 192 8.33 -14.20 1.42
C ASN A 192 8.81 -13.75 2.80
N ASP A 193 9.38 -12.54 2.90
CA ASP A 193 9.83 -11.96 4.16
C ASP A 193 8.71 -11.32 4.98
N ILE A 194 7.50 -11.36 4.49
CA ILE A 194 6.32 -10.83 5.20
C ILE A 194 6.13 -11.51 6.55
N ARG A 195 5.83 -10.70 7.58
CA ARG A 195 5.46 -11.18 8.90
C ARG A 195 4.07 -11.81 8.86
N GLY A 196 3.94 -13.03 9.38
CA GLY A 196 2.67 -13.76 9.38
C GLY A 196 2.52 -14.72 8.20
N GLY A 197 1.29 -15.01 7.83
CA GLY A 197 1.00 -16.02 6.80
C GLY A 197 1.24 -15.55 5.36
N LYS A 198 1.72 -16.46 4.53
CA LYS A 198 1.91 -16.21 3.09
C LYS A 198 0.60 -16.07 2.29
N SER A 199 -0.55 -16.32 2.92
CA SER A 199 -1.87 -16.29 2.28
C SER A 199 -2.17 -14.94 1.61
N ILE A 200 -1.83 -13.83 2.29
CA ILE A 200 -2.09 -12.49 1.75
C ILE A 200 -1.20 -12.18 0.53
N VAL A 201 0.05 -12.68 0.51
CA VAL A 201 0.97 -12.52 -0.63
C VAL A 201 0.38 -13.17 -1.89
N ASN A 202 -0.26 -14.33 -1.73
CA ASN A 202 -0.86 -15.06 -2.85
C ASN A 202 -2.06 -14.30 -3.43
N LEU A 203 -2.77 -13.52 -2.62
CA LEU A 203 -3.93 -12.76 -3.05
C LEU A 203 -3.58 -11.42 -3.69
N ALA A 204 -2.42 -10.85 -3.36
CA ALA A 204 -1.98 -9.60 -3.97
C ALA A 204 -1.69 -9.78 -5.46
N GLN A 205 -2.21 -8.87 -6.28
CA GLN A 205 -1.93 -8.83 -7.72
C GLN A 205 -0.70 -7.98 -8.01
N PHE A 206 -0.42 -7.00 -7.14
CA PHE A 206 0.73 -6.11 -7.22
C PHE A 206 1.47 -6.16 -5.89
N PHE A 207 2.79 -6.22 -5.96
CA PHE A 207 3.60 -6.29 -4.77
C PHE A 207 4.80 -5.35 -4.88
N TYR A 208 4.89 -4.44 -3.94
CA TYR A 208 5.93 -3.43 -3.84
C TYR A 208 6.78 -3.71 -2.60
N VAL A 209 8.08 -3.62 -2.72
CA VAL A 209 9.01 -3.71 -1.61
C VAL A 209 9.65 -2.35 -1.38
N LEU A 210 9.42 -1.79 -0.20
CA LEU A 210 10.07 -0.58 0.29
C LEU A 210 11.27 -0.98 1.15
N GLN A 211 12.44 -0.52 0.78
CA GLN A 211 13.67 -0.83 1.51
C GLN A 211 14.57 0.40 1.62
N THR A 212 15.08 0.63 2.82
CA THR A 212 16.00 1.71 3.12
C THR A 212 17.41 1.17 3.25
N PHE A 213 18.36 1.85 2.62
CA PHE A 213 19.78 1.56 2.65
C PHE A 213 20.52 2.72 3.29
N HIS A 214 21.42 2.41 4.21
CA HIS A 214 22.36 3.35 4.79
C HIS A 214 23.70 3.16 4.11
N CYS A 215 24.13 4.13 3.33
CA CYS A 215 25.35 4.10 2.55
C CYS A 215 26.17 5.35 2.90
N ASP A 216 27.32 5.16 3.56
CA ASP A 216 28.16 6.26 4.06
C ASP A 216 27.33 7.24 4.91
N SER A 217 27.24 8.48 4.47
CA SER A 217 26.45 9.55 5.12
C SER A 217 25.03 9.71 4.54
N GLU A 218 24.65 8.90 3.57
CA GLU A 218 23.38 9.04 2.85
C GLU A 218 22.39 7.90 3.17
N ILE A 219 21.10 8.26 3.17
CA ILE A 219 20.00 7.33 3.31
C ILE A 219 19.28 7.23 1.97
N TYR A 220 19.22 6.02 1.44
CA TYR A 220 18.52 5.70 0.19
C TYR A 220 17.29 4.87 0.49
N THR A 221 16.11 5.43 0.32
CA THR A 221 14.87 4.65 0.35
C THR A 221 14.46 4.34 -1.08
N THR A 222 14.27 3.07 -1.37
CA THR A 222 13.87 2.59 -2.69
C THR A 222 12.55 1.84 -2.61
N ILE A 223 11.79 1.89 -3.69
CA ILE A 223 10.64 1.03 -3.91
C ILE A 223 10.87 0.19 -5.14
N ARG A 224 10.60 -1.11 -5.02
CA ARG A 224 10.77 -2.10 -6.08
C ARG A 224 9.47 -2.85 -6.30
N ILE A 225 9.11 -3.06 -7.55
CA ILE A 225 7.95 -3.88 -7.92
C ILE A 225 8.44 -5.31 -8.08
N THR A 226 7.87 -6.24 -7.30
CA THR A 226 8.30 -7.65 -7.28
C THR A 226 7.22 -8.59 -7.79
N LYS A 227 5.98 -8.11 -7.94
CA LYS A 227 4.88 -8.86 -8.55
C LYS A 227 3.96 -7.90 -9.31
N HIS A 228 3.62 -8.27 -10.52
CA HIS A 228 2.66 -7.56 -11.36
C HIS A 228 1.84 -8.59 -12.14
N ARG A 229 0.55 -8.70 -11.85
CA ARG A 229 -0.31 -9.66 -12.56
C ARG A 229 -0.55 -9.20 -14.00
N GLY A 230 -0.20 -10.06 -14.94
CA GLY A 230 -0.44 -9.83 -16.37
C GLY A 230 0.68 -9.10 -17.11
N GLN A 231 1.80 -8.79 -16.45
CA GLN A 231 3.00 -8.25 -17.09
C GLN A 231 4.25 -8.91 -16.51
N GLU A 232 5.31 -8.94 -17.30
CA GLU A 232 6.62 -9.31 -16.80
C GLU A 232 7.07 -8.30 -15.75
N VAL A 233 7.61 -8.80 -14.64
CA VAL A 233 8.10 -7.93 -13.58
C VAL A 233 9.40 -7.32 -14.03
N ASP A 234 9.35 -6.05 -14.33
CA ASP A 234 10.52 -5.24 -14.56
C ASP A 234 11.13 -4.91 -13.18
N HIS A 235 12.16 -5.61 -12.78
CA HIS A 235 12.85 -5.47 -11.49
C HIS A 235 13.51 -4.08 -11.31
N ARG A 236 12.83 -3.02 -11.71
CA ARG A 236 13.28 -1.65 -11.56
C ARG A 236 13.21 -1.21 -10.12
N PHE A 237 14.22 -0.43 -9.74
CA PHE A 237 14.26 0.28 -8.46
C PHE A 237 13.94 1.74 -8.69
N TYR A 238 13.09 2.28 -7.84
CA TYR A 238 12.80 3.71 -7.80
C TYR A 238 13.28 4.25 -6.47
N ARG A 239 14.18 5.23 -6.50
CA ARG A 239 14.63 5.96 -5.31
C ARG A 239 13.55 6.96 -4.94
N LEU A 240 13.09 6.92 -3.71
CA LEU A 240 12.17 7.92 -3.16
C LEU A 240 12.98 9.09 -2.60
N ILE A 241 12.68 10.30 -3.05
CA ILE A 241 13.39 11.52 -2.63
C ILE A 241 12.60 12.17 -1.50
N TYR A 242 13.18 12.14 -0.30
CA TYR A 242 12.58 12.71 0.90
C TYR A 242 12.79 14.22 0.99
N SER A 243 11.69 14.97 1.17
CA SER A 243 11.71 16.40 1.47
C SER A 243 11.70 16.60 3.00
N ARG A 244 12.80 17.11 3.55
CA ARG A 244 12.89 17.42 4.99
C ARG A 244 11.90 18.50 5.42
N LYS A 245 11.62 19.47 4.55
CA LYS A 245 10.68 20.56 4.80
C LYS A 245 9.25 20.04 4.94
N GLU A 246 8.85 19.16 4.02
CA GLU A 246 7.49 18.64 3.96
C GLU A 246 7.32 17.33 4.73
N ARG A 247 8.42 16.72 5.19
CA ARG A 247 8.45 15.38 5.85
C ARG A 247 7.78 14.29 5.05
N LEU A 248 7.81 14.41 3.72
CA LEU A 248 7.19 13.51 2.75
C LEU A 248 8.18 13.13 1.66
N TYR A 249 7.87 12.08 0.91
CA TYR A 249 8.53 11.82 -0.37
C TYR A 249 7.90 12.72 -1.43
N GLY A 250 8.68 13.68 -1.95
CA GLY A 250 8.20 14.65 -2.94
C GLY A 250 8.20 14.10 -4.38
N ARG A 251 9.04 13.10 -4.67
CA ARG A 251 9.16 12.45 -5.99
C ARG A 251 9.91 11.14 -5.89
N ASP A 252 9.91 10.40 -7.01
CA ASP A 252 10.74 9.23 -7.20
C ASP A 252 11.57 9.32 -8.48
N GLU A 253 12.71 8.62 -8.51
CA GLU A 253 13.63 8.55 -9.63
C GLU A 253 13.95 7.08 -9.94
N LEU A 254 13.95 6.73 -11.23
CA LEU A 254 14.38 5.42 -11.66
C LEU A 254 15.88 5.26 -11.43
N VAL A 255 16.26 4.23 -10.67
CA VAL A 255 17.68 3.90 -10.41
C VAL A 255 18.12 2.84 -11.42
N GLN A 256 19.20 3.14 -12.15
CA GLN A 256 19.79 2.17 -13.06
C GLN A 256 20.37 0.98 -12.27
N PHE A 257 20.21 -0.23 -12.79
CA PHE A 257 20.67 -1.45 -12.09
C PHE A 257 22.16 -1.42 -11.73
N LYS A 258 23.00 -0.78 -12.57
CA LYS A 258 24.42 -0.60 -12.30
C LYS A 258 24.64 0.31 -11.09
N GLU A 259 23.95 1.45 -11.03
CA GLU A 259 23.99 2.38 -9.90
C GLU A 259 23.47 1.72 -8.61
N PHE A 260 22.37 1.00 -8.71
CA PHE A 260 21.84 0.24 -7.57
C PHE A 260 22.86 -0.79 -7.04
N LYS A 261 23.57 -1.51 -7.92
CA LYS A 261 24.63 -2.43 -7.52
C LYS A 261 25.76 -1.73 -6.77
N GLU A 262 26.15 -0.54 -7.18
CA GLU A 262 27.18 0.24 -6.48
C GLU A 262 26.71 0.70 -5.10
N ILE A 263 25.46 1.20 -4.97
CA ILE A 263 24.84 1.53 -3.70
C ILE A 263 24.80 0.29 -2.79
N TYR A 264 24.39 -0.84 -3.34
CA TYR A 264 24.28 -2.10 -2.60
C TYR A 264 25.65 -2.64 -2.14
N LYS A 265 26.69 -2.52 -2.96
CA LYS A 265 28.07 -2.93 -2.60
C LYS A 265 28.66 -2.06 -1.50
N ARG A 266 28.47 -0.73 -1.55
CA ARG A 266 28.97 0.20 -0.52
C ARG A 266 28.43 -0.12 0.87
N ARG A 267 27.23 -0.65 0.94
CA ARG A 267 26.61 -1.12 2.20
C ARG A 267 27.33 -2.33 2.81
N ASN A 268 27.89 -3.21 1.98
CA ASN A 268 28.54 -4.46 2.42
C ASN A 268 30.00 -4.27 2.82
N VAL A 269 30.52 -3.05 2.83
CA VAL A 269 31.91 -2.71 3.20
C VAL A 269 32.00 -2.16 4.64
N LEU A 270 30.86 -1.99 5.31
CA LEU A 270 30.76 -1.68 6.76
C LEU A 270 30.38 -2.93 7.55
#